data_8805d8b4de38de31a73cee320172e26c
#
_entry.id   8805d8b4de38de31a73cee320172e26c
#
_cell.length_a   1.000
_cell.length_b   1.000
_cell.length_c   1.000
_cell.angle_alpha   90.00
_cell.angle_beta   90.00
_cell.angle_gamma   90.00
#
_symmetry.space_group_name_H-M   'P 1'
#
loop_
_entity.id
_entity.type
_entity.pdbx_description
1 polymer ?
#
loop_
_entity_poly.entity_id
_entity_poly.type
_entity_poly.pdbx_seq_one_letter_code
_entity_poly.pdbx_strand_id
1 'polypeptide(L)' 'SKEKNELYDLEHELPKLDEKMEGLRKELASYTTEYTLMMDVQKKIDELDAEILTKTERYFELMEKKES' A
#
# COMPACT_ATOMS: atom_id res chain seq x y z
N SER A 1 2.55 15.75 -18.71
CA SER A 1 1.68 16.48 -17.82
C SER A 1 1.81 15.97 -16.39
N LYS A 2 1.28 16.75 -15.48
CA LYS A 2 1.35 16.44 -14.06
C LYS A 2 0.61 15.13 -13.73
N GLU A 3 -0.57 14.93 -14.32
CA GLU A 3 -1.35 13.70 -14.09
C GLU A 3 -0.71 12.48 -14.73
N LYS A 4 -0.07 12.66 -15.87
CA LYS A 4 0.65 11.56 -16.54
C LYS A 4 1.85 11.09 -15.71
N ASN A 5 2.56 12.04 -15.08
CA ASN A 5 3.68 11.73 -14.20
C ASN A 5 3.18 11.04 -12.91
N GLU A 6 2.06 11.49 -12.39
CA GLU A 6 1.43 10.88 -11.22
C GLU A 6 1.05 9.43 -11.50
N LEU A 7 0.45 9.17 -12.66
CA LEU A 7 0.07 7.81 -13.07
C LEU A 7 1.30 6.89 -13.14
N TYR A 8 2.36 7.39 -13.75
CA TYR A 8 3.62 6.65 -13.85
C TYR A 8 4.15 6.29 -12.46
N ASP A 9 4.18 7.29 -11.56
CA ASP A 9 4.66 7.08 -10.20
C ASP A 9 3.84 6.03 -9.46
N LEU A 10 2.51 6.09 -9.58
CA LEU A 10 1.62 5.12 -8.93
C LEU A 10 1.82 3.71 -9.47
N GLU A 11 2.03 3.56 -10.78
CA GLU A 11 2.28 2.26 -11.39
C GLU A 11 3.54 1.60 -10.83
N HIS A 12 4.53 2.40 -10.44
CA HIS A 12 5.77 1.89 -9.87
C HIS A 12 5.70 1.74 -8.36
N GLU A 13 4.95 2.61 -7.69
CA GLU A 13 4.86 2.62 -6.24
C GLU A 13 3.96 1.52 -5.69
N LEU A 14 2.81 1.27 -6.34
CA LEU A 14 1.84 0.29 -5.82
C LEU A 14 2.42 -1.11 -5.63
N PRO A 15 3.18 -1.68 -6.59
CA PRO A 15 3.80 -3.00 -6.36
C PRO A 15 4.77 -3.00 -5.18
N LYS A 16 5.49 -1.91 -4.95
CA LYS A 16 6.41 -1.80 -3.82
C LYS A 16 5.67 -1.78 -2.49
N LEU A 17 4.52 -1.11 -2.45
CA LEU A 17 3.69 -1.09 -1.26
C LEU A 17 3.11 -2.47 -0.97
N ASP A 18 2.72 -3.22 -2.01
CA ASP A 18 2.23 -4.58 -1.85
C ASP A 18 3.31 -5.50 -1.28
N GLU A 19 4.56 -5.36 -1.73
CA GLU A 19 5.68 -6.12 -1.18
C GLU A 19 5.91 -5.79 0.29
N LYS A 20 5.83 -4.51 0.63
CA LYS A 20 5.98 -4.05 2.01
C LYS A 20 4.87 -4.64 2.89
N MET A 21 3.65 -4.66 2.39
CA MET A 21 2.51 -5.25 3.10
C MET A 21 2.74 -6.73 3.36
N GLU A 22 3.21 -7.47 2.35
CA GLU A 22 3.48 -8.88 2.49
C GLU A 22 4.54 -9.13 3.56
N GLY A 23 5.60 -8.32 3.57
CA GLY A 23 6.64 -8.41 4.60
C GLY A 23 6.10 -8.19 6.00
N LEU A 24 5.23 -7.20 6.18
CA LEU A 24 4.61 -6.92 7.47
C LEU A 24 3.71 -8.07 7.92
N ARG A 25 2.95 -8.66 7.00
CA ARG A 25 2.08 -9.80 7.32
C ARG A 25 2.88 -11.02 7.74
N LYS A 26 4.01 -11.27 7.07
CA LYS A 26 4.91 -12.36 7.43
C LYS A 26 5.52 -12.12 8.80
N GLU A 27 5.92 -10.90 9.09
CA GLU A 27 6.46 -10.54 10.40
C GLU A 27 5.41 -10.79 11.48
N LEU A 28 4.19 -10.34 11.28
CA LEU A 28 3.10 -10.55 12.24
C LEU A 28 2.87 -12.04 12.50
N ALA A 29 2.88 -12.84 11.43
CA ALA A 29 2.65 -14.29 11.53
C ALA A 29 3.77 -15.02 12.27
N SER A 30 4.96 -14.41 12.34
CA SER A 30 6.11 -15.02 13.02
C SER A 30 6.05 -14.87 14.54
N TYR A 31 5.21 -13.98 15.05
CA TYR A 31 5.07 -13.75 16.49
C TYR A 31 4.04 -14.69 17.09
N THR A 32 4.28 -15.11 18.34
CA THR A 32 3.35 -15.97 19.07
C THR A 32 2.85 -15.32 20.36
N THR A 33 3.79 -14.82 21.19
CA THR A 33 3.47 -14.21 22.49
C THR A 33 3.99 -12.79 22.63
N GLU A 34 4.63 -12.25 21.60
CA GLU A 34 5.20 -10.90 21.61
C GLU A 34 4.08 -9.87 21.29
N TYR A 35 3.14 -9.73 22.23
CA TYR A 35 1.92 -8.95 21.99
C TYR A 35 2.17 -7.48 21.65
N THR A 36 3.17 -6.85 22.30
CA THR A 36 3.49 -5.45 22.00
C THR A 36 3.99 -5.29 20.55
N LEU A 37 4.86 -6.19 20.11
CA LEU A 37 5.35 -6.18 18.74
C LEU A 37 4.23 -6.48 17.74
N MET A 38 3.36 -7.40 18.09
CA MET A 38 2.20 -7.73 17.26
C MET A 38 1.30 -6.52 17.07
N MET A 39 1.04 -5.77 18.13
CA MET A 39 0.23 -4.56 18.06
C MET A 39 0.88 -3.49 17.19
N ASP A 40 2.19 -3.30 17.33
CA ASP A 40 2.94 -2.33 16.54
C ASP A 40 2.89 -2.68 15.05
N VAL A 41 3.08 -3.95 14.71
CA VAL A 41 3.06 -4.39 13.31
C VAL A 41 1.65 -4.29 12.76
N GLN A 42 0.63 -4.66 13.55
CA GLN A 42 -0.76 -4.54 13.11
C GLN A 42 -1.11 -3.08 12.78
N LYS A 43 -0.63 -2.15 13.60
CA LYS A 43 -0.85 -0.72 13.34
C LYS A 43 -0.21 -0.31 12.01
N LYS A 44 1.00 -0.78 11.74
CA LYS A 44 1.69 -0.49 10.47
C LYS A 44 0.93 -1.07 9.29
N ILE A 45 0.39 -2.28 9.44
CA ILE A 45 -0.44 -2.92 8.41
C ILE A 45 -1.67 -2.07 8.12
N ASP A 46 -2.37 -1.61 9.18
CA ASP A 46 -3.58 -0.81 9.01
C ASP A 46 -3.28 0.52 8.32
N GLU A 47 -2.20 1.18 8.69
CA GLU A 47 -1.78 2.44 8.07
C GLU A 47 -1.40 2.25 6.60
N LEU A 48 -0.66 1.18 6.31
CA LEU A 48 -0.25 0.89 4.94
C LEU A 48 -1.44 0.49 4.07
N ASP A 49 -2.39 -0.26 4.64
CA ASP A 49 -3.60 -0.66 3.94
C ASP A 49 -4.40 0.57 3.51
N ALA A 50 -4.53 1.56 4.39
CA ALA A 50 -5.21 2.82 4.06
C ALA A 50 -4.47 3.58 2.97
N GLU A 51 -3.15 3.60 3.00
CA GLU A 51 -2.33 4.25 1.98
C GLU A 51 -2.51 3.58 0.62
N ILE A 52 -2.46 2.25 0.59
CA ILE A 52 -2.65 1.49 -0.64
C ILE A 52 -4.04 1.75 -1.22
N LEU A 53 -5.05 1.75 -0.39
CA LEU A 53 -6.43 2.01 -0.84
C LEU A 53 -6.55 3.39 -1.50
N THR A 54 -6.05 4.43 -0.83
CA THR A 54 -6.11 5.79 -1.35
C THR A 54 -5.38 5.90 -2.70
N LYS A 55 -4.19 5.32 -2.79
CA LYS A 55 -3.39 5.37 -4.01
C LYS A 55 -4.00 4.55 -5.14
N THR A 56 -4.60 3.40 -4.80
CA THR A 56 -5.28 2.57 -5.80
C THR A 56 -6.49 3.30 -6.38
N GLU A 57 -7.27 3.96 -5.53
CA GLU A 57 -8.42 4.74 -5.98
C GLU A 57 -7.97 5.88 -6.91
N ARG A 58 -6.89 6.55 -6.54
CA ARG A 58 -6.34 7.63 -7.38
C ARG A 58 -5.83 7.10 -8.72
N TYR A 59 -5.20 5.92 -8.68
CA TYR A 59 -4.72 5.27 -9.90
C TYR A 59 -5.87 4.99 -10.87
N PHE A 60 -6.96 4.40 -10.39
CA PHE A 60 -8.12 4.12 -11.23
C PHE A 60 -8.77 5.41 -11.74
N GLU A 61 -8.84 6.44 -10.93
CA GLU A 61 -9.36 7.75 -11.35
C GLU A 61 -8.56 8.30 -12.53
N LEU A 62 -7.22 8.22 -12.44
CA LEU A 62 -6.35 8.70 -13.51
C LEU A 62 -6.46 7.84 -14.76
N MET A 63 -6.64 6.52 -14.60
CA MET A 63 -6.83 5.61 -15.73
C MET A 63 -8.13 5.92 -16.46
N GLU A 64 -9.20 6.23 -15.75
CA GLU A 64 -10.47 6.63 -16.36
C GLU A 64 -10.31 7.90 -17.19
N LYS A 65 -9.60 8.88 -16.68
CA LYS A 65 -9.33 10.12 -17.41
C LYS A 65 -8.51 9.86 -18.67
N LYS A 66 -7.57 8.93 -18.60
CA LYS A 66 -6.72 8.57 -19.74
C LYS A 66 -7.53 7.98 -20.88
N GLU A 67 -8.54 7.17 -20.55
CA GLU A 67 -9.38 6.50 -21.53
C GLU A 67 -10.44 7.43 -22.14
N SER A 68 -10.82 8.48 -21.45
CA SER A 68 -11.80 9.43 -21.97
C SER A 68 -11.13 10.54 -22.77
#